data_caf3c0700a72a3df3116394c8124341f
#
_entry.id   caf3c0700a72a3df3116394c8124341f
#
_cell.length_a   1.000
_cell.length_b   1.000
_cell.length_c   1.000
_cell.angle_alpha   90.00
_cell.angle_beta   90.00
_cell.angle_gamma   90.00
#
_symmetry.space_group_name_H-M   'P 1'
#
loop_
_entity.id
_entity.type
_entity.pdbx_description
1 polymer ?
#
loop_
_entity_poly.entity_id
_entity_poly.type
_entity_poly.pdbx_seq_one_letter_code
_entity_poly.pdbx_strand_id
1 'polypeptide(L)'
;MKCPKCNSTNPTGSKFCQSCGETLPDPTTQVSSAKPEKLCQTCGASNDIKNDFCDQCGAPFAGTAPKQAPAPEPTYSRTKGPYAGVPQRKSNPAGIIIGVVAGLLVLGVGGYFAYNTLNKPANETTSVAKSSKAKSSTEKESSSVAFSSSETSSSKSNFDEAKVKELVANDIGGIAGDKTVYVAPMNEDTSYLLNNQTQSAASVIKLFILAAAYAQQKIGTINLDDTYTLSNADKVGGTGVIQNMPAGKTFTYRELLAYMIDESDNTAANIMIDALGGIDKVNEQIEKMGAHDTKLQRKMMDTKSLEAGRDNITSAADVGELLKKVYNHKLISKSDSAEFLDILNKNRDHDKLVRDLPTGAKVYNKTGIMQNYGILNDAAIIENENGAFVVVVLTQNGDNNEEQAAMNKLGLDLYNTLLQ
;
A
#
# COMPACT_ATOMS: atom_id res chain seq x y z
N MET A 1 48.30 -14.80 1.71
CA MET A 1 46.91 -14.30 1.74
C MET A 1 46.74 -13.21 0.70
N LYS A 2 45.51 -13.00 0.16
CA LYS A 2 45.23 -11.91 -0.80
C LYS A 2 44.73 -10.67 -0.08
N CYS A 3 45.20 -9.50 -0.53
CA CYS A 3 44.74 -8.22 0.00
C CYS A 3 43.31 -7.92 -0.42
N PRO A 4 42.37 -7.58 0.50
CA PRO A 4 40.99 -7.31 0.15
C PRO A 4 40.79 -6.03 -0.70
N LYS A 5 41.78 -5.11 -0.68
CA LYS A 5 41.69 -3.83 -1.40
C LYS A 5 42.30 -3.88 -2.81
N CYS A 6 43.44 -4.52 -3.01
CA CYS A 6 44.16 -4.51 -4.30
C CYS A 6 44.37 -5.89 -4.90
N ASN A 7 43.86 -6.95 -4.26
CA ASN A 7 43.95 -8.36 -4.66
C ASN A 7 45.40 -8.92 -4.82
N SER A 8 46.42 -8.19 -4.39
CA SER A 8 47.81 -8.65 -4.42
C SER A 8 48.06 -9.77 -3.43
N THR A 9 48.89 -10.74 -3.81
CA THR A 9 49.29 -11.87 -2.94
C THR A 9 50.35 -11.38 -1.94
N ASN A 10 50.17 -11.66 -0.68
CA ASN A 10 51.08 -11.33 0.41
C ASN A 10 51.48 -12.62 1.17
N PRO A 11 52.67 -12.66 1.78
CA PRO A 11 53.06 -13.76 2.66
C PRO A 11 52.04 -13.96 3.81
N THR A 12 51.88 -15.23 4.20
CA THR A 12 51.02 -15.57 5.34
C THR A 12 51.59 -14.94 6.62
N GLY A 13 50.77 -14.20 7.39
CA GLY A 13 51.19 -13.50 8.60
C GLY A 13 51.60 -12.04 8.39
N SER A 14 51.55 -11.51 7.15
CA SER A 14 51.80 -10.09 6.91
C SER A 14 50.67 -9.23 7.53
N LYS A 15 51.01 -8.24 8.33
CA LYS A 15 50.05 -7.29 8.94
C LYS A 15 49.59 -6.20 7.98
N PHE A 16 50.34 -5.93 6.93
CA PHE A 16 50.06 -4.93 5.92
C PHE A 16 50.33 -5.46 4.53
N CYS A 17 49.54 -5.01 3.56
CA CYS A 17 49.74 -5.33 2.16
C CYS A 17 51.00 -4.66 1.62
N GLN A 18 51.92 -5.44 1.06
CA GLN A 18 53.20 -4.92 0.53
C GLN A 18 53.02 -4.05 -0.71
N SER A 19 51.86 -4.13 -1.38
CA SER A 19 51.56 -3.38 -2.62
C SER A 19 50.81 -2.09 -2.39
N CYS A 20 49.87 -2.01 -1.41
CA CYS A 20 49.02 -0.84 -1.21
C CYS A 20 48.95 -0.32 0.24
N GLY A 21 49.70 -0.93 1.17
CA GLY A 21 49.75 -0.51 2.57
C GLY A 21 48.52 -0.82 3.42
N GLU A 22 47.49 -1.46 2.85
CA GLU A 22 46.25 -1.81 3.55
C GLU A 22 46.50 -2.83 4.67
N THR A 23 45.85 -2.66 5.81
CA THR A 23 45.92 -3.62 6.92
C THR A 23 45.33 -4.95 6.51
N LEU A 24 46.06 -6.03 6.68
CA LEU A 24 45.63 -7.38 6.37
C LEU A 24 45.01 -8.06 7.62
N PRO A 25 43.93 -8.82 7.50
CA PRO A 25 43.32 -9.50 8.63
C PRO A 25 44.27 -10.54 9.21
N ASP A 26 44.36 -10.60 10.51
CA ASP A 26 45.22 -11.55 11.26
C ASP A 26 44.65 -12.97 11.06
N PRO A 27 45.45 -13.95 10.56
CA PRO A 27 45.00 -15.30 10.34
C PRO A 27 44.59 -16.04 11.63
N THR A 28 44.95 -15.52 12.81
CA THR A 28 44.57 -16.11 14.11
C THR A 28 43.22 -15.62 14.63
N THR A 29 42.58 -14.62 13.98
CA THR A 29 41.30 -14.07 14.41
C THR A 29 40.10 -14.64 13.63
N GLN A 30 40.28 -15.55 12.71
CA GLN A 30 39.18 -16.27 12.05
C GLN A 30 38.78 -17.56 12.79
N VAL A 31 38.45 -17.43 14.07
CA VAL A 31 37.39 -18.25 14.65
C VAL A 31 36.19 -17.33 14.75
N SER A 32 35.59 -17.08 13.58
CA SER A 32 34.20 -16.65 13.51
C SER A 32 33.41 -17.73 14.24
N SER A 33 32.88 -17.41 15.42
CA SER A 33 31.76 -18.11 15.98
C SER A 33 30.58 -17.88 15.05
N ALA A 34 30.49 -18.64 13.97
CA ALA A 34 29.27 -18.75 13.21
C ALA A 34 28.22 -19.17 14.23
N LYS A 35 27.27 -18.29 14.54
CA LYS A 35 26.08 -18.66 15.30
C LYS A 35 25.49 -19.85 14.56
N PRO A 36 25.14 -20.93 15.27
CA PRO A 36 24.51 -22.06 14.61
C PRO A 36 23.21 -21.56 13.95
N GLU A 37 23.13 -21.73 12.64
CA GLU A 37 21.99 -21.31 11.83
C GLU A 37 21.19 -22.53 11.39
N LYS A 38 19.87 -22.31 11.16
CA LYS A 38 18.96 -23.29 10.57
C LYS A 38 18.23 -22.67 9.40
N LEU A 39 18.03 -23.46 8.34
CA LEU A 39 17.29 -23.04 7.16
C LEU A 39 15.78 -23.25 7.39
N CYS A 40 14.99 -22.27 7.05
CA CYS A 40 13.54 -22.39 7.00
C CYS A 40 13.14 -23.32 5.85
N GLN A 41 12.37 -24.36 6.15
CA GLN A 41 11.88 -25.29 5.14
C GLN A 41 10.82 -24.69 4.22
N THR A 42 10.21 -23.59 4.64
CA THR A 42 9.15 -22.93 3.89
C THR A 42 9.67 -21.90 2.88
N CYS A 43 10.70 -21.11 3.24
CA CYS A 43 11.21 -20.03 2.39
C CYS A 43 12.73 -20.08 2.10
N GLY A 44 13.45 -21.07 2.66
CA GLY A 44 14.89 -21.22 2.48
C GLY A 44 15.78 -20.24 3.26
N ALA A 45 15.21 -19.29 4.00
CA ALA A 45 15.95 -18.28 4.73
C ALA A 45 16.76 -18.90 5.88
N SER A 46 18.01 -18.40 6.06
CA SER A 46 18.88 -18.76 7.19
C SER A 46 18.39 -18.00 8.44
N ASN A 47 18.30 -18.71 9.57
CA ASN A 47 17.81 -18.18 10.85
C ASN A 47 18.71 -18.64 11.99
N ASP A 48 18.76 -17.88 13.10
CA ASP A 48 19.41 -18.33 14.32
C ASP A 48 18.73 -19.64 14.82
N ILE A 49 19.53 -20.63 15.21
CA ILE A 49 19.00 -21.94 15.64
C ILE A 49 18.04 -21.83 16.84
N LYS A 50 18.10 -20.71 17.57
CA LYS A 50 17.25 -20.45 18.74
C LYS A 50 15.87 -19.91 18.39
N ASN A 51 15.64 -19.48 17.15
CA ASN A 51 14.36 -18.94 16.75
C ASN A 51 13.30 -20.03 16.70
N ASP A 52 12.16 -19.81 17.27
CA ASP A 52 11.02 -20.74 17.21
C ASP A 52 10.26 -20.60 15.90
N PHE A 53 10.39 -19.45 15.25
CA PHE A 53 9.75 -19.11 13.96
C PHE A 53 10.79 -18.51 13.01
N CYS A 54 10.55 -18.66 11.72
CA CYS A 54 11.37 -18.05 10.69
C CYS A 54 11.22 -16.52 10.68
N ASP A 55 12.33 -15.80 10.77
CA ASP A 55 12.34 -14.33 10.76
C ASP A 55 11.85 -13.72 9.43
N GLN A 56 11.95 -14.49 8.35
CA GLN A 56 11.57 -14.03 7.01
C GLN A 56 10.09 -14.27 6.70
N CYS A 57 9.55 -15.46 7.01
CA CYS A 57 8.19 -15.85 6.61
C CYS A 57 7.25 -16.20 7.76
N GLY A 58 7.74 -16.17 9.01
CA GLY A 58 6.93 -16.50 10.19
C GLY A 58 6.60 -17.99 10.36
N ALA A 59 7.07 -18.87 9.48
CA ALA A 59 6.81 -20.31 9.60
C ALA A 59 7.45 -20.90 10.88
N PRO A 60 6.75 -21.74 11.67
CA PRO A 60 7.31 -22.36 12.84
C PRO A 60 8.37 -23.42 12.45
N PHE A 61 9.46 -23.51 13.21
CA PHE A 61 10.42 -24.60 13.06
C PHE A 61 9.89 -25.86 13.75
N ALA A 62 10.08 -27.02 13.11
CA ALA A 62 9.62 -28.31 13.62
C ALA A 62 10.13 -28.56 15.06
N GLY A 63 9.22 -28.79 16.00
CA GLY A 63 9.52 -29.04 17.42
C GLY A 63 9.05 -27.95 18.39
N THR A 64 8.58 -26.79 17.89
CA THR A 64 8.11 -25.66 18.70
C THR A 64 6.57 -25.52 18.74
N ALA A 65 5.83 -26.58 18.43
CA ALA A 65 4.39 -26.57 18.69
C ALA A 65 4.17 -26.27 20.19
N PRO A 66 3.39 -25.24 20.54
CA PRO A 66 3.09 -24.99 21.94
C PRO A 66 2.43 -26.24 22.50
N LYS A 67 2.99 -26.78 23.59
CA LYS A 67 2.31 -27.81 24.40
C LYS A 67 0.97 -27.21 24.80
N GLN A 68 -0.10 -27.66 24.17
CA GLN A 68 -1.45 -27.37 24.63
C GLN A 68 -1.51 -27.80 26.08
N ALA A 69 -1.75 -26.85 26.97
CA ALA A 69 -2.17 -27.17 28.33
C ALA A 69 -3.42 -28.06 28.19
N PRO A 70 -3.51 -29.17 28.95
CA PRO A 70 -4.68 -30.02 28.89
C PRO A 70 -5.90 -29.18 29.23
N ALA A 71 -6.89 -29.16 28.31
CA ALA A 71 -8.17 -28.54 28.55
C ALA A 71 -8.76 -29.17 29.84
N PRO A 72 -9.29 -28.37 30.80
CA PRO A 72 -9.98 -28.91 31.94
C PRO A 72 -11.19 -29.72 31.44
N GLU A 73 -11.23 -31.00 31.81
CA GLU A 73 -12.41 -31.83 31.55
C GLU A 73 -13.65 -31.19 32.18
N PRO A 74 -14.79 -31.16 31.49
CA PRO A 74 -16.01 -30.62 32.06
C PRO A 74 -16.55 -31.64 33.08
N THR A 75 -16.35 -31.37 34.36
CA THR A 75 -17.03 -32.09 35.46
C THR A 75 -18.51 -31.72 35.41
N TYR A 76 -19.31 -32.60 34.85
CA TYR A 76 -20.77 -32.52 34.91
C TYR A 76 -21.21 -32.94 36.32
N SER A 77 -21.45 -31.95 37.17
CA SER A 77 -22.20 -32.15 38.42
C SER A 77 -23.67 -31.93 38.20
N ARG A 78 -24.42 -33.01 38.25
CA ARG A 78 -25.88 -33.08 38.06
C ARG A 78 -26.55 -32.72 39.38
N THR A 79 -26.98 -31.48 39.55
CA THR A 79 -27.97 -31.11 40.57
C THR A 79 -29.27 -30.66 39.91
N LYS A 80 -30.33 -31.42 40.19
CA LYS A 80 -31.71 -31.10 39.82
C LYS A 80 -32.24 -29.96 40.70
N GLY A 81 -32.86 -28.98 40.09
CA GLY A 81 -33.74 -28.01 40.76
C GLY A 81 -34.65 -27.31 39.73
N PRO A 82 -35.91 -27.05 40.06
CA PRO A 82 -36.97 -26.86 39.10
C PRO A 82 -37.23 -25.37 38.81
N TYR A 83 -37.27 -24.97 37.55
CA TYR A 83 -37.99 -23.78 37.15
C TYR A 83 -38.66 -23.96 35.76
N ALA A 84 -39.94 -23.59 35.76
CA ALA A 84 -40.92 -23.71 34.71
C ALA A 84 -40.59 -22.98 33.41
N GLY A 85 -41.18 -23.47 32.33
CA GLY A 85 -40.98 -23.09 30.95
C GLY A 85 -41.22 -21.62 30.60
N VAL A 86 -40.39 -21.16 29.67
CA VAL A 86 -40.66 -20.00 28.83
C VAL A 86 -40.83 -20.51 27.41
N PRO A 87 -41.95 -20.18 26.72
CA PRO A 87 -42.23 -20.72 25.38
C PRO A 87 -41.29 -20.08 24.34
N GLN A 88 -40.64 -20.92 23.57
CA GLN A 88 -39.89 -20.50 22.38
C GLN A 88 -40.84 -19.99 21.31
N ARG A 89 -40.73 -18.74 20.97
CA ARG A 89 -41.44 -18.09 19.86
C ARG A 89 -40.74 -18.49 18.54
N LYS A 90 -41.34 -19.37 17.78
CA LYS A 90 -40.90 -19.69 16.42
C LYS A 90 -41.07 -18.44 15.55
N SER A 91 -39.98 -17.88 15.04
CA SER A 91 -40.01 -16.82 14.07
C SER A 91 -40.40 -17.34 12.71
N ASN A 92 -41.46 -16.78 12.14
CA ASN A 92 -42.02 -17.15 10.85
C ASN A 92 -41.30 -16.34 9.75
N PRO A 93 -40.53 -16.93 8.82
CA PRO A 93 -39.77 -16.19 7.83
C PRO A 93 -40.59 -15.37 6.84
N ALA A 94 -41.90 -15.67 6.70
CA ALA A 94 -42.81 -14.94 5.81
C ALA A 94 -43.05 -13.46 6.21
N GLY A 95 -42.93 -13.11 7.49
CA GLY A 95 -43.13 -11.72 7.97
C GLY A 95 -42.00 -10.78 7.60
N ILE A 96 -40.77 -11.29 7.47
CA ILE A 96 -39.59 -10.46 7.15
C ILE A 96 -39.59 -10.07 5.67
N ILE A 97 -40.03 -10.98 4.78
CA ILE A 97 -40.11 -10.73 3.33
C ILE A 97 -41.17 -9.66 3.01
N ILE A 98 -42.33 -9.69 3.70
CA ILE A 98 -43.39 -8.67 3.49
C ILE A 98 -42.94 -7.29 3.93
N GLY A 99 -42.18 -7.17 5.03
CA GLY A 99 -41.65 -5.90 5.52
C GLY A 99 -40.64 -5.23 4.56
N VAL A 100 -39.76 -6.02 3.95
CA VAL A 100 -38.75 -5.54 2.99
C VAL A 100 -39.40 -5.08 1.67
N VAL A 101 -40.39 -5.82 1.16
CA VAL A 101 -41.10 -5.44 -0.08
C VAL A 101 -41.94 -4.17 0.13
N ALA A 102 -42.60 -4.02 1.27
CA ALA A 102 -43.34 -2.79 1.59
C ALA A 102 -42.38 -1.57 1.77
N GLY A 103 -41.20 -1.73 2.38
CA GLY A 103 -40.20 -0.69 2.51
C GLY A 103 -39.67 -0.21 1.15
N LEU A 104 -39.36 -1.11 0.24
CA LEU A 104 -38.88 -0.78 -1.11
C LEU A 104 -39.94 -0.06 -1.96
N LEU A 105 -41.25 -0.40 -1.82
CA LEU A 105 -42.34 0.29 -2.52
C LEU A 105 -42.51 1.74 -2.03
N VAL A 106 -42.38 2.00 -0.72
CA VAL A 106 -42.48 3.36 -0.17
C VAL A 106 -41.32 4.23 -0.64
N LEU A 107 -40.09 3.69 -0.69
CA LEU A 107 -38.91 4.40 -1.20
C LEU A 107 -38.99 4.65 -2.71
N GLY A 108 -39.50 3.69 -3.49
CA GLY A 108 -39.71 3.82 -4.94
C GLY A 108 -40.74 4.89 -5.31
N VAL A 109 -41.89 4.90 -4.64
CA VAL A 109 -42.96 5.90 -4.89
C VAL A 109 -42.54 7.31 -4.39
N GLY A 110 -41.91 7.40 -3.21
CA GLY A 110 -41.40 8.66 -2.69
C GLY A 110 -40.31 9.28 -3.57
N GLY A 111 -39.37 8.45 -4.07
CA GLY A 111 -38.31 8.88 -4.99
C GLY A 111 -38.87 9.35 -6.35
N TYR A 112 -39.86 8.67 -6.89
CA TYR A 112 -40.53 9.05 -8.15
C TYR A 112 -41.26 10.41 -8.02
N PHE A 113 -41.95 10.67 -6.91
CA PHE A 113 -42.61 11.96 -6.68
C PHE A 113 -41.63 13.10 -6.48
N ALA A 114 -40.53 12.88 -5.75
CA ALA A 114 -39.47 13.88 -5.58
C ALA A 114 -38.78 14.21 -6.90
N TYR A 115 -38.49 13.24 -7.72
CA TYR A 115 -37.90 13.43 -9.06
C TYR A 115 -38.81 14.26 -9.96
N ASN A 116 -40.11 14.00 -10.01
CA ASN A 116 -41.06 14.72 -10.85
C ASN A 116 -41.38 16.15 -10.36
N THR A 117 -41.23 16.44 -9.06
CA THR A 117 -41.41 17.81 -8.55
C THR A 117 -40.20 18.71 -8.81
N LEU A 118 -39.00 18.12 -8.88
CA LEU A 118 -37.77 18.88 -9.12
C LEU A 118 -37.48 19.13 -10.60
N ASN A 119 -38.06 18.35 -11.52
CA ASN A 119 -37.81 18.42 -12.97
C ASN A 119 -38.97 19.00 -13.80
N LYS A 120 -39.86 19.84 -13.23
CA LYS A 120 -40.84 20.56 -14.05
C LYS A 120 -40.18 21.73 -14.75
N PRO A 121 -40.27 21.83 -16.10
CA PRO A 121 -39.84 23.02 -16.83
C PRO A 121 -40.74 24.20 -16.47
N ALA A 122 -40.14 25.36 -16.19
CA ALA A 122 -40.87 26.60 -15.95
C ALA A 122 -41.49 27.09 -17.28
N ASN A 123 -42.83 27.16 -17.34
CA ASN A 123 -43.56 27.79 -18.39
C ASN A 123 -43.47 29.29 -18.23
N GLU A 124 -43.02 29.95 -19.29
CA GLU A 124 -43.07 31.40 -19.49
C GLU A 124 -44.53 31.89 -19.47
N THR A 125 -44.79 32.90 -18.68
CA THR A 125 -46.00 33.73 -18.83
C THR A 125 -45.57 35.16 -19.04
N THR A 126 -45.75 35.62 -20.26
CA THR A 126 -45.68 37.00 -20.72
C THR A 126 -46.69 37.90 -19.99
N SER A 127 -46.25 39.02 -19.45
CA SER A 127 -47.11 40.20 -19.32
C SER A 127 -46.33 41.49 -19.57
N VAL A 128 -46.87 42.27 -20.49
CA VAL A 128 -46.46 43.56 -21.03
C VAL A 128 -46.88 44.70 -20.08
N ALA A 129 -45.97 45.69 -19.83
CA ALA A 129 -46.32 47.13 -19.70
C ALA A 129 -45.03 47.94 -19.57
N LYS A 130 -44.75 48.65 -20.58
CA LYS A 130 -44.68 50.07 -20.93
C LYS A 130 -43.90 51.03 -20.01
N SER A 131 -42.85 51.62 -20.67
CA SER A 131 -42.54 53.04 -20.77
C SER A 131 -41.84 53.74 -19.60
N SER A 132 -40.60 54.22 -19.80
CA SER A 132 -40.35 55.56 -20.36
C SER A 132 -38.85 55.91 -20.43
N LYS A 133 -38.55 56.65 -21.47
CA LYS A 133 -37.35 57.35 -21.93
C LYS A 133 -36.46 58.00 -20.84
N ALA A 134 -35.13 57.94 -21.04
CA ALA A 134 -34.33 59.18 -21.26
C ALA A 134 -32.98 58.86 -21.88
N LYS A 135 -32.62 59.69 -22.85
CA LYS A 135 -31.41 59.76 -23.68
C LYS A 135 -30.18 60.17 -22.90
N SER A 136 -28.99 59.68 -23.25
CA SER A 136 -27.89 60.53 -23.69
C SER A 136 -26.75 59.71 -24.29
N SER A 137 -26.37 60.16 -25.43
CA SER A 137 -25.28 59.88 -26.35
C SER A 137 -23.87 59.97 -25.69
N THR A 138 -22.91 59.15 -26.13
CA THR A 138 -21.78 59.62 -26.97
C THR A 138 -20.91 58.42 -27.41
N GLU A 139 -20.48 58.57 -28.64
CA GLU A 139 -19.71 57.69 -29.54
C GLU A 139 -18.29 57.33 -29.10
N LYS A 140 -17.83 56.27 -29.84
CA LYS A 140 -16.47 55.92 -30.29
C LYS A 140 -15.65 55.10 -29.30
N GLU A 141 -15.04 53.97 -29.67
CA GLU A 141 -14.30 53.64 -30.90
C GLU A 141 -14.17 52.10 -31.01
N SER A 142 -14.25 51.63 -32.24
CA SER A 142 -13.97 50.29 -32.73
C SER A 142 -12.48 49.92 -32.52
N SER A 143 -12.20 48.81 -31.88
CA SER A 143 -11.02 48.01 -32.22
C SER A 143 -11.39 46.53 -32.16
N SER A 144 -11.52 45.96 -33.35
CA SER A 144 -11.61 44.53 -33.57
C SER A 144 -10.31 43.88 -33.15
N VAL A 145 -10.32 43.21 -31.99
CA VAL A 145 -9.29 42.26 -31.66
C VAL A 145 -9.77 40.90 -32.15
N ALA A 146 -9.15 40.46 -33.24
CA ALA A 146 -9.29 39.10 -33.72
C ALA A 146 -8.90 38.12 -32.59
N PHE A 147 -9.87 37.34 -32.15
CA PHE A 147 -9.60 36.19 -31.32
C PHE A 147 -8.86 35.16 -32.19
N SER A 148 -7.53 35.16 -32.08
CA SER A 148 -6.71 34.08 -32.59
C SER A 148 -7.11 32.86 -31.81
N SER A 149 -7.78 31.91 -32.45
CA SER A 149 -7.92 30.56 -31.97
C SER A 149 -6.51 30.00 -31.76
N SER A 150 -6.02 30.04 -30.54
CA SER A 150 -4.87 29.22 -30.15
C SER A 150 -5.28 27.76 -30.36
N GLU A 151 -4.77 27.17 -31.41
CA GLU A 151 -4.75 25.73 -31.58
C GLU A 151 -4.15 25.18 -30.30
N THR A 152 -4.99 24.52 -29.49
CA THR A 152 -4.55 23.66 -28.41
C THR A 152 -3.76 22.56 -29.09
N SER A 153 -2.44 22.66 -29.06
CA SER A 153 -1.56 21.55 -29.43
C SER A 153 -1.96 20.38 -28.52
N SER A 154 -2.73 19.45 -29.03
CA SER A 154 -2.88 18.15 -28.46
C SER A 154 -1.48 17.52 -28.47
N SER A 155 -0.75 17.61 -27.36
CA SER A 155 0.43 16.77 -27.16
C SER A 155 -0.08 15.33 -27.30
N LYS A 156 0.38 14.64 -28.35
CA LYS A 156 0.10 13.21 -28.48
C LYS A 156 0.54 12.56 -27.18
N SER A 157 -0.39 11.92 -26.46
CA SER A 157 -0.07 11.05 -25.35
C SER A 157 0.95 10.02 -25.84
N ASN A 158 2.08 9.91 -25.15
CA ASN A 158 3.05 8.85 -25.41
C ASN A 158 2.63 7.54 -24.76
N PHE A 159 1.53 7.53 -23.99
CA PHE A 159 1.01 6.33 -23.35
C PHE A 159 0.20 5.50 -24.33
N ASP A 160 0.80 4.42 -24.82
CA ASP A 160 0.13 3.44 -25.67
C ASP A 160 -0.56 2.38 -24.81
N GLU A 161 -1.84 2.63 -24.46
CA GLU A 161 -2.67 1.71 -23.67
C GLU A 161 -2.78 0.33 -24.34
N ALA A 162 -2.85 0.24 -25.65
CA ALA A 162 -2.97 -1.01 -26.36
C ALA A 162 -1.69 -1.87 -26.19
N LYS A 163 -0.52 -1.23 -26.24
CA LYS A 163 0.76 -1.89 -25.99
C LYS A 163 0.91 -2.32 -24.54
N VAL A 164 0.53 -1.47 -23.58
CA VAL A 164 0.53 -1.83 -22.15
C VAL A 164 -0.38 -3.03 -21.90
N LYS A 165 -1.58 -3.06 -22.48
CA LYS A 165 -2.50 -4.19 -22.41
C LYS A 165 -1.88 -5.48 -22.93
N GLU A 166 -1.19 -5.41 -24.06
CA GLU A 166 -0.48 -6.57 -24.64
C GLU A 166 0.60 -7.10 -23.68
N LEU A 167 1.43 -6.21 -23.10
CA LEU A 167 2.49 -6.59 -22.16
C LEU A 167 1.90 -7.23 -20.90
N VAL A 168 0.89 -6.61 -20.28
CA VAL A 168 0.24 -7.16 -19.10
C VAL A 168 -0.40 -8.52 -19.39
N ALA A 169 -1.03 -8.70 -20.56
CA ALA A 169 -1.62 -9.97 -20.93
C ALA A 169 -0.56 -11.07 -21.11
N ASN A 170 0.60 -10.73 -21.70
CA ASN A 170 1.68 -11.68 -21.95
C ASN A 170 2.45 -12.03 -20.68
N ASP A 171 2.68 -11.07 -19.78
CA ASP A 171 3.59 -11.25 -18.66
C ASP A 171 2.84 -11.68 -17.38
N ILE A 172 1.65 -11.10 -17.12
CA ILE A 172 0.86 -11.36 -15.91
C ILE A 172 -0.38 -12.22 -16.20
N GLY A 173 -0.95 -12.13 -17.40
CA GLY A 173 -2.23 -12.75 -17.71
C GLY A 173 -2.27 -14.26 -17.48
N GLY A 174 -1.17 -14.96 -17.68
CA GLY A 174 -1.07 -16.42 -17.60
C GLY A 174 -0.76 -17.01 -16.22
N ILE A 175 -0.34 -16.20 -15.23
CA ILE A 175 -0.01 -16.72 -13.89
C ILE A 175 -1.26 -17.17 -13.14
N ALA A 176 -1.10 -18.12 -12.21
CA ALA A 176 -2.19 -18.59 -11.36
C ALA A 176 -2.70 -17.51 -10.39
N GLY A 177 -3.86 -17.74 -9.79
CA GLY A 177 -4.45 -16.87 -8.77
C GLY A 177 -5.13 -15.61 -9.30
N ASP A 178 -5.62 -14.78 -8.38
CA ASP A 178 -6.25 -13.50 -8.65
C ASP A 178 -5.18 -12.43 -8.84
N LYS A 179 -5.37 -11.56 -9.83
CA LYS A 179 -4.42 -10.49 -10.15
C LYS A 179 -5.13 -9.23 -10.59
N THR A 180 -4.61 -8.09 -10.14
CA THR A 180 -5.02 -6.77 -10.61
C THR A 180 -3.78 -5.97 -10.98
N VAL A 181 -3.86 -5.21 -12.07
CA VAL A 181 -2.75 -4.38 -12.55
C VAL A 181 -3.26 -3.00 -12.90
N TYR A 182 -2.57 -1.97 -12.43
CA TYR A 182 -2.77 -0.58 -12.83
C TYR A 182 -1.46 -0.04 -13.40
N VAL A 183 -1.52 0.59 -14.57
CA VAL A 183 -0.38 1.28 -15.20
C VAL A 183 -0.83 2.63 -15.70
N ALA A 184 -0.12 3.70 -15.35
CA ALA A 184 -0.44 5.04 -15.83
C ALA A 184 0.81 5.93 -15.96
N PRO A 185 0.86 6.83 -16.94
CA PRO A 185 1.85 7.90 -16.97
C PRO A 185 1.59 8.89 -15.83
N MET A 186 2.63 9.55 -15.32
CA MET A 186 2.48 10.44 -14.17
C MET A 186 1.80 11.77 -14.50
N ASN A 187 1.90 12.25 -15.72
CA ASN A 187 1.49 13.59 -16.15
C ASN A 187 0.23 13.62 -17.03
N GLU A 188 -0.46 12.49 -17.20
CA GLU A 188 -1.68 12.37 -18.01
C GLU A 188 -2.82 11.72 -17.22
N ASP A 189 -4.07 12.04 -17.58
CA ASP A 189 -5.27 11.45 -16.95
C ASP A 189 -5.73 10.16 -17.69
N THR A 190 -4.77 9.35 -18.13
CA THR A 190 -5.00 8.06 -18.78
C THR A 190 -4.39 6.93 -17.96
N SER A 191 -4.92 5.73 -18.07
CA SER A 191 -4.40 4.55 -17.39
C SER A 191 -4.89 3.27 -18.05
N TYR A 192 -4.13 2.19 -17.90
CA TYR A 192 -4.58 0.84 -18.15
C TYR A 192 -4.89 0.13 -16.82
N LEU A 193 -5.97 -0.60 -16.79
CA LEU A 193 -6.44 -1.32 -15.60
C LEU A 193 -6.89 -2.73 -15.97
N LEU A 194 -6.27 -3.73 -15.34
CA LEU A 194 -6.70 -5.13 -15.39
C LEU A 194 -7.42 -5.47 -14.07
N ASN A 195 -8.68 -5.92 -14.14
CA ASN A 195 -9.43 -6.47 -13.00
C ASN A 195 -9.37 -5.61 -11.73
N ASN A 196 -10.02 -4.45 -11.70
CA ASN A 196 -9.99 -3.61 -10.48
C ASN A 196 -10.88 -4.19 -9.37
N GLN A 197 -10.44 -5.29 -8.77
CA GLN A 197 -11.07 -5.87 -7.59
C GLN A 197 -10.25 -5.59 -6.33
N THR A 198 -10.94 -5.51 -5.22
CA THR A 198 -10.33 -5.38 -3.91
C THR A 198 -9.60 -6.66 -3.53
N GLN A 199 -8.35 -6.55 -3.11
CA GLN A 199 -7.50 -7.66 -2.68
C GLN A 199 -6.82 -7.35 -1.35
N SER A 200 -6.19 -8.37 -0.73
CA SER A 200 -5.35 -8.16 0.44
C SER A 200 -4.21 -7.20 0.11
N ALA A 201 -4.13 -6.12 0.86
CA ALA A 201 -3.08 -5.11 0.68
C ALA A 201 -1.70 -5.59 1.15
N ALA A 202 -1.65 -6.55 2.07
CA ALA A 202 -0.43 -6.86 2.81
C ALA A 202 0.27 -5.56 3.25
N SER A 203 1.61 -5.44 3.07
CA SER A 203 2.35 -4.23 3.47
C SER A 203 2.17 -3.02 2.53
N VAL A 204 1.49 -3.14 1.38
CA VAL A 204 1.17 -1.99 0.52
C VAL A 204 0.22 -1.01 1.24
N ILE A 205 -0.58 -1.46 2.23
CA ILE A 205 -1.39 -0.57 3.08
C ILE A 205 -0.56 0.51 3.78
N LYS A 206 0.73 0.29 4.00
CA LYS A 206 1.66 1.24 4.63
C LYS A 206 1.83 2.53 3.82
N LEU A 207 1.59 2.50 2.51
CA LEU A 207 1.53 3.71 1.67
C LEU A 207 0.42 4.66 2.13
N PHE A 208 -0.73 4.13 2.49
CA PHE A 208 -1.86 4.92 2.97
C PHE A 208 -1.65 5.42 4.40
N ILE A 209 -0.96 4.65 5.25
CA ILE A 209 -0.56 5.10 6.59
C ILE A 209 0.43 6.26 6.48
N LEU A 210 1.41 6.15 5.58
CA LEU A 210 2.38 7.22 5.29
C LEU A 210 1.68 8.48 4.78
N ALA A 211 0.76 8.35 3.83
CA ALA A 211 -0.01 9.47 3.29
C ALA A 211 -0.91 10.11 4.36
N ALA A 212 -1.53 9.31 5.24
CA ALA A 212 -2.34 9.80 6.35
C ALA A 212 -1.50 10.61 7.35
N ALA A 213 -0.25 10.20 7.62
CA ALA A 213 0.66 10.92 8.50
C ALA A 213 0.98 12.33 7.95
N TYR A 214 1.33 12.45 6.67
CA TYR A 214 1.58 13.74 6.04
C TYR A 214 0.30 14.60 5.91
N ALA A 215 -0.85 13.98 5.64
CA ALA A 215 -2.12 14.69 5.61
C ALA A 215 -2.48 15.28 6.99
N GLN A 216 -2.24 14.53 8.06
CA GLN A 216 -2.45 15.00 9.43
C GLN A 216 -1.40 16.04 9.86
N GLN A 217 -0.13 15.90 9.45
CA GLN A 217 0.90 16.94 9.65
C GLN A 217 0.47 18.26 9.01
N LYS A 218 0.00 18.22 7.77
CA LYS A 218 -0.45 19.41 7.02
C LYS A 218 -1.55 20.20 7.74
N ILE A 219 -2.43 19.53 8.48
CA ILE A 219 -3.51 20.17 9.26
C ILE A 219 -3.14 20.36 10.73
N GLY A 220 -1.90 20.04 11.14
CA GLY A 220 -1.37 20.27 12.48
C GLY A 220 -1.92 19.34 13.57
N THR A 221 -2.48 18.18 13.21
CA THR A 221 -2.98 17.18 14.18
C THR A 221 -1.90 16.21 14.66
N ILE A 222 -0.78 16.13 13.96
CA ILE A 222 0.44 15.43 14.36
C ILE A 222 1.63 16.30 13.99
N ASN A 223 2.69 16.25 14.82
CA ASN A 223 4.00 16.77 14.47
C ASN A 223 4.96 15.58 14.28
N LEU A 224 5.45 15.37 13.06
CA LEU A 224 6.31 14.22 12.75
C LEU A 224 7.69 14.29 13.39
N ASP A 225 8.10 15.45 13.92
CA ASP A 225 9.34 15.63 14.66
C ASP A 225 9.20 15.32 16.16
N ASP A 226 7.96 15.09 16.65
CA ASP A 226 7.74 14.61 18.01
C ASP A 226 8.28 13.20 18.18
N THR A 227 8.66 12.87 19.42
CA THR A 227 9.34 11.62 19.73
C THR A 227 8.43 10.61 20.41
N TYR A 228 8.66 9.34 20.10
CA TYR A 228 8.05 8.18 20.71
C TYR A 228 9.10 7.30 21.38
N THR A 229 8.87 6.83 22.59
CA THR A 229 9.75 5.91 23.29
C THR A 229 9.23 4.49 23.20
N LEU A 230 10.00 3.60 22.55
CA LEU A 230 9.66 2.20 22.32
C LEU A 230 9.48 1.44 23.64
N SER A 231 8.36 0.74 23.79
CA SER A 231 8.13 -0.22 24.85
C SER A 231 8.18 -1.67 24.34
N ASN A 232 8.31 -2.64 25.25
CA ASN A 232 8.23 -4.06 24.84
C ASN A 232 6.82 -4.45 24.36
N ALA A 233 5.79 -3.72 24.79
CA ALA A 233 4.40 -3.99 24.40
C ALA A 233 4.10 -3.59 22.93
N ASP A 234 4.91 -2.70 22.36
CA ASP A 234 4.72 -2.23 20.97
C ASP A 234 5.24 -3.24 19.94
N LYS A 235 6.16 -4.11 20.37
CA LYS A 235 6.92 -4.98 19.48
C LYS A 235 6.03 -6.09 18.94
N VAL A 236 5.96 -6.16 17.62
CA VAL A 236 5.29 -7.25 16.90
C VAL A 236 6.27 -7.92 15.94
N GLY A 237 6.05 -9.19 15.66
CA GLY A 237 6.89 -9.98 14.77
C GLY A 237 6.73 -9.65 13.29
N GLY A 238 7.25 -10.55 12.45
CA GLY A 238 7.25 -10.42 11.00
C GLY A 238 8.37 -9.51 10.51
N THR A 239 8.10 -8.67 9.49
CA THR A 239 9.10 -7.79 8.88
C THR A 239 9.45 -6.60 9.77
N GLY A 240 10.69 -6.12 9.63
CA GLY A 240 11.20 -4.94 10.31
C GLY A 240 12.26 -5.26 11.36
N VAL A 241 12.96 -4.23 11.81
CA VAL A 241 14.12 -4.32 12.70
C VAL A 241 13.83 -3.81 14.12
N ILE A 242 12.79 -2.97 14.30
CA ILE A 242 12.47 -2.33 15.60
C ILE A 242 12.10 -3.36 16.66
N GLN A 243 11.47 -4.47 16.29
CA GLN A 243 11.14 -5.57 17.20
C GLN A 243 12.36 -6.07 17.99
N ASN A 244 13.56 -6.00 17.40
CA ASN A 244 14.82 -6.47 17.98
C ASN A 244 15.59 -5.37 18.74
N MET A 245 15.10 -4.12 18.73
CA MET A 245 15.76 -3.01 19.42
C MET A 245 15.40 -2.99 20.91
N PRO A 246 16.27 -2.44 21.79
CA PRO A 246 15.98 -2.37 23.23
C PRO A 246 14.78 -1.44 23.50
N ALA A 247 13.93 -1.80 24.45
CA ALA A 247 12.93 -0.88 25.00
C ALA A 247 13.62 0.35 25.61
N GLY A 248 12.95 1.51 25.59
CA GLY A 248 13.49 2.79 26.00
C GLY A 248 14.21 3.56 24.87
N LYS A 249 14.44 2.95 23.69
CA LYS A 249 14.91 3.66 22.53
C LYS A 249 13.85 4.65 22.04
N THR A 250 14.29 5.86 21.71
CA THR A 250 13.43 6.95 21.24
C THR A 250 13.59 7.12 19.73
N PHE A 251 12.50 7.40 19.05
CA PHE A 251 12.41 7.71 17.62
C PHE A 251 11.52 8.93 17.43
N THR A 252 11.77 9.72 16.43
CA THR A 252 10.76 10.63 15.91
C THR A 252 9.70 9.84 15.12
N TYR A 253 8.48 10.39 14.98
CA TYR A 253 7.49 9.77 14.09
C TYR A 253 7.99 9.70 12.65
N ARG A 254 8.78 10.67 12.22
CA ARG A 254 9.43 10.70 10.90
C ARG A 254 10.38 9.51 10.71
N GLU A 255 11.21 9.18 11.70
CA GLU A 255 12.05 7.98 11.67
C GLU A 255 11.22 6.69 11.64
N LEU A 256 10.10 6.64 12.40
CA LEU A 256 9.20 5.49 12.35
C LEU A 256 8.56 5.30 10.98
N LEU A 257 8.16 6.39 10.28
CA LEU A 257 7.67 6.33 8.91
C LEU A 257 8.73 5.78 7.95
N ALA A 258 10.00 6.20 8.10
CA ALA A 258 11.10 5.65 7.31
C ALA A 258 11.26 4.15 7.55
N TYR A 259 11.37 3.69 8.81
CA TYR A 259 11.44 2.25 9.12
C TYR A 259 10.22 1.47 8.59
N MET A 260 9.02 2.04 8.67
CA MET A 260 7.79 1.43 8.18
C MET A 260 7.86 1.11 6.68
N ILE A 261 8.54 1.93 5.90
CA ILE A 261 8.66 1.76 4.44
C ILE A 261 9.95 1.02 4.08
N ASP A 262 11.12 1.49 4.52
CA ASP A 262 12.44 0.98 4.12
C ASP A 262 12.64 -0.49 4.52
N GLU A 263 12.25 -0.83 5.76
CA GLU A 263 12.34 -2.18 6.32
C GLU A 263 11.00 -2.91 6.34
N SER A 264 9.96 -2.28 5.79
CA SER A 264 8.58 -2.76 5.95
C SER A 264 8.22 -3.06 7.41
N ASP A 265 8.70 -2.26 8.38
CA ASP A 265 8.63 -2.53 9.82
C ASP A 265 7.18 -2.53 10.34
N ASN A 266 6.75 -3.66 10.90
CA ASN A 266 5.40 -3.84 11.43
C ASN A 266 5.19 -3.13 12.77
N THR A 267 6.24 -3.07 13.61
CA THR A 267 6.19 -2.36 14.89
C THR A 267 6.03 -0.86 14.64
N ALA A 268 6.83 -0.30 13.72
CA ALA A 268 6.71 1.10 13.30
C ALA A 268 5.30 1.40 12.76
N ALA A 269 4.76 0.54 11.89
CA ALA A 269 3.43 0.71 11.33
C ALA A 269 2.35 0.78 12.41
N ASN A 270 2.41 -0.11 13.41
CA ASN A 270 1.43 -0.14 14.50
C ASN A 270 1.54 1.09 15.42
N ILE A 271 2.75 1.54 15.73
CA ILE A 271 2.99 2.77 16.49
C ILE A 271 2.41 3.97 15.71
N MET A 272 2.65 4.05 14.41
CA MET A 272 2.11 5.13 13.58
C MET A 272 0.58 5.10 13.49
N ILE A 273 -0.05 3.93 13.36
CA ILE A 273 -1.52 3.81 13.41
C ILE A 273 -2.06 4.40 14.72
N ASP A 274 -1.45 4.09 15.86
CA ASP A 274 -1.87 4.63 17.16
C ASP A 274 -1.63 6.13 17.26
N ALA A 275 -0.48 6.62 16.83
CA ALA A 275 -0.13 8.04 16.83
C ALA A 275 -1.08 8.88 15.95
N LEU A 276 -1.59 8.29 14.87
CA LEU A 276 -2.57 8.92 13.97
C LEU A 276 -4.00 8.89 14.51
N GLY A 277 -4.23 8.33 15.71
CA GLY A 277 -5.53 8.26 16.37
C GLY A 277 -6.29 6.94 16.13
N GLY A 278 -5.59 5.90 15.69
CA GLY A 278 -6.13 4.56 15.49
C GLY A 278 -6.65 4.31 14.08
N ILE A 279 -7.11 3.07 13.86
CA ILE A 279 -7.58 2.56 12.57
C ILE A 279 -8.64 3.46 11.93
N ASP A 280 -9.62 3.92 12.72
CA ASP A 280 -10.72 4.72 12.19
C ASP A 280 -10.23 6.08 11.66
N LYS A 281 -9.27 6.72 12.35
CA LYS A 281 -8.70 7.99 11.89
C LYS A 281 -7.83 7.84 10.66
N VAL A 282 -7.11 6.73 10.52
CA VAL A 282 -6.38 6.41 9.29
C VAL A 282 -7.38 6.21 8.14
N ASN A 283 -8.47 5.47 8.35
CA ASN A 283 -9.51 5.27 7.34
C ASN A 283 -10.23 6.58 6.95
N GLU A 284 -10.46 7.50 7.88
CA GLU A 284 -10.98 8.84 7.54
C GLU A 284 -10.05 9.60 6.56
N GLN A 285 -8.74 9.44 6.69
CA GLN A 285 -7.80 10.03 5.74
C GLN A 285 -7.80 9.29 4.40
N ILE A 286 -7.84 7.95 4.41
CA ILE A 286 -7.94 7.12 3.21
C ILE A 286 -9.15 7.55 2.36
N GLU A 287 -10.31 7.69 2.97
CA GLU A 287 -11.54 8.15 2.31
C GLU A 287 -11.38 9.56 1.71
N LYS A 288 -10.79 10.51 2.46
CA LYS A 288 -10.51 11.86 1.96
C LYS A 288 -9.53 11.90 0.79
N MET A 289 -8.69 10.89 0.65
CA MET A 289 -7.78 10.74 -0.50
C MET A 289 -8.52 10.24 -1.75
N GLY A 290 -9.77 9.78 -1.60
CA GLY A 290 -10.59 9.20 -2.66
C GLY A 290 -10.27 7.72 -2.92
N ALA A 291 -9.70 7.02 -1.95
CA ALA A 291 -9.37 5.60 -2.04
C ALA A 291 -10.51 4.76 -1.43
N HIS A 292 -11.56 4.55 -2.21
CA HIS A 292 -12.82 3.95 -1.74
C HIS A 292 -12.78 2.42 -1.62
N ASP A 293 -11.84 1.78 -2.31
CA ASP A 293 -11.60 0.33 -2.26
C ASP A 293 -10.55 -0.06 -1.21
N THR A 294 -9.99 0.93 -0.50
CA THR A 294 -8.92 0.72 0.46
C THR A 294 -9.42 0.85 1.88
N LYS A 295 -9.08 -0.13 2.72
CA LYS A 295 -9.48 -0.11 4.13
C LYS A 295 -8.44 -0.76 5.02
N LEU A 296 -7.98 -0.03 6.03
CA LEU A 296 -7.23 -0.57 7.15
C LEU A 296 -8.22 -1.21 8.14
N GLN A 297 -8.16 -2.53 8.35
CA GLN A 297 -9.11 -3.26 9.18
C GLN A 297 -8.47 -3.89 10.41
N ARG A 298 -7.14 -4.02 10.41
CA ARG A 298 -6.38 -4.61 11.51
C ARG A 298 -4.99 -3.99 11.61
N LYS A 299 -4.40 -4.04 12.79
CA LYS A 299 -2.97 -3.76 12.95
C LYS A 299 -2.12 -4.84 12.28
N MET A 300 -0.85 -4.52 12.03
CA MET A 300 0.11 -5.50 11.53
C MET A 300 0.26 -6.63 12.54
N MET A 301 0.34 -7.86 12.08
CA MET A 301 0.45 -9.09 12.88
C MET A 301 -0.75 -9.42 13.79
N ASP A 302 -1.88 -8.76 13.65
CA ASP A 302 -3.15 -9.16 14.29
C ASP A 302 -3.75 -10.37 13.53
N THR A 303 -3.24 -11.56 13.84
CA THR A 303 -3.67 -12.82 13.22
C THR A 303 -5.10 -13.20 13.59
N LYS A 304 -5.58 -12.80 14.78
CA LYS A 304 -6.97 -13.08 15.20
C LYS A 304 -7.99 -12.34 14.33
N SER A 305 -7.71 -11.09 13.98
CA SER A 305 -8.57 -10.35 13.05
C SER A 305 -8.51 -10.96 11.65
N LEU A 306 -7.32 -11.36 11.18
CA LEU A 306 -7.14 -12.02 9.90
C LEU A 306 -7.93 -13.35 9.82
N GLU A 307 -7.81 -14.22 10.81
CA GLU A 307 -8.55 -15.48 10.93
C GLU A 307 -10.08 -15.26 10.98
N ALA A 308 -10.52 -14.12 11.50
CA ALA A 308 -11.92 -13.70 11.50
C ALA A 308 -12.37 -13.04 10.18
N GLY A 309 -11.54 -13.11 9.12
CA GLY A 309 -11.85 -12.56 7.79
C GLY A 309 -11.71 -11.03 7.69
N ARG A 310 -11.09 -10.38 8.67
CA ARG A 310 -10.81 -8.93 8.63
C ARG A 310 -9.36 -8.72 8.24
N ASP A 311 -9.13 -8.46 6.97
CA ASP A 311 -7.80 -8.12 6.44
C ASP A 311 -7.74 -6.67 5.93
N ASN A 312 -6.55 -6.11 5.88
CA ASN A 312 -6.31 -4.84 5.23
C ASN A 312 -6.43 -5.02 3.71
N ILE A 313 -7.28 -4.24 3.08
CA ILE A 313 -7.61 -4.39 1.67
C ILE A 313 -7.33 -3.12 0.88
N THR A 314 -7.09 -3.27 -0.42
CA THR A 314 -6.89 -2.17 -1.37
C THR A 314 -7.21 -2.62 -2.79
N SER A 315 -7.26 -1.70 -3.74
CA SER A 315 -7.29 -1.97 -5.18
C SER A 315 -6.06 -1.40 -5.88
N ALA A 316 -5.73 -1.95 -7.05
CA ALA A 316 -4.59 -1.46 -7.83
C ALA A 316 -4.79 0.01 -8.27
N ALA A 317 -6.03 0.39 -8.56
CA ALA A 317 -6.38 1.77 -8.91
C ALA A 317 -6.17 2.74 -7.74
N ASP A 318 -6.64 2.40 -6.52
CA ASP A 318 -6.47 3.26 -5.35
C ASP A 318 -4.99 3.52 -5.04
N VAL A 319 -4.18 2.47 -5.10
CA VAL A 319 -2.72 2.58 -4.87
C VAL A 319 -2.06 3.42 -5.95
N GLY A 320 -2.37 3.15 -7.23
CA GLY A 320 -1.81 3.89 -8.36
C GLY A 320 -2.17 5.38 -8.33
N GLU A 321 -3.43 5.70 -8.08
CA GLU A 321 -3.91 7.08 -7.96
C GLU A 321 -3.32 7.80 -6.74
N LEU A 322 -3.12 7.10 -5.61
CA LEU A 322 -2.39 7.66 -4.46
C LEU A 322 -0.98 8.10 -4.87
N LEU A 323 -0.23 7.19 -5.50
CA LEU A 323 1.14 7.46 -5.93
C LEU A 323 1.22 8.60 -6.96
N LYS A 324 0.29 8.65 -7.93
CA LYS A 324 0.17 9.77 -8.88
C LYS A 324 -0.10 11.11 -8.18
N LYS A 325 -1.04 11.12 -7.23
CA LYS A 325 -1.37 12.34 -6.46
C LYS A 325 -0.17 12.84 -5.64
N VAL A 326 0.58 11.93 -5.02
CA VAL A 326 1.80 12.26 -4.27
C VAL A 326 2.88 12.81 -5.19
N TYR A 327 3.20 12.11 -6.26
CA TYR A 327 4.23 12.53 -7.22
C TYR A 327 3.93 13.91 -7.83
N ASN A 328 2.69 14.17 -8.19
CA ASN A 328 2.22 15.42 -8.77
C ASN A 328 1.91 16.51 -7.73
N HIS A 329 2.24 16.31 -6.44
CA HIS A 329 1.99 17.26 -5.34
C HIS A 329 0.50 17.65 -5.16
N LYS A 330 -0.42 16.77 -5.58
CA LYS A 330 -1.87 17.04 -5.52
C LYS A 330 -2.52 16.63 -4.21
N LEU A 331 -1.83 15.83 -3.37
CA LEU A 331 -2.36 15.30 -2.11
C LEU A 331 -1.84 16.06 -0.89
N ILE A 332 -0.54 16.21 -0.81
CA ILE A 332 0.22 16.81 0.30
C ILE A 332 1.09 17.95 -0.24
N SER A 333 1.81 18.66 0.63
CA SER A 333 2.69 19.75 0.19
C SER A 333 3.81 19.24 -0.74
N LYS A 334 4.42 20.15 -1.49
CA LYS A 334 5.56 19.79 -2.37
C LYS A 334 6.74 19.23 -1.56
N SER A 335 7.03 19.80 -0.39
CA SER A 335 8.08 19.31 0.52
C SER A 335 7.75 17.92 1.06
N ASP A 336 6.51 17.71 1.52
CA ASP A 336 6.08 16.42 2.05
C ASP A 336 6.04 15.34 0.95
N SER A 337 5.66 15.72 -0.29
CA SER A 337 5.74 14.81 -1.44
C SER A 337 7.17 14.39 -1.74
N ALA A 338 8.12 15.34 -1.69
CA ALA A 338 9.53 15.03 -1.92
C ALA A 338 10.07 14.08 -0.84
N GLU A 339 9.70 14.31 0.42
CA GLU A 339 10.10 13.43 1.52
C GLU A 339 9.43 12.04 1.42
N PHE A 340 8.15 11.98 1.08
CA PHE A 340 7.44 10.72 0.82
C PHE A 340 8.16 9.89 -0.25
N LEU A 341 8.52 10.53 -1.37
CA LEU A 341 9.25 9.86 -2.45
C LEU A 341 10.67 9.47 -2.04
N ASP A 342 11.38 10.30 -1.25
CA ASP A 342 12.70 9.97 -0.73
C ASP A 342 12.67 8.73 0.18
N ILE A 343 11.64 8.59 1.01
CA ILE A 343 11.40 7.38 1.82
C ILE A 343 11.17 6.17 0.91
N LEU A 344 10.30 6.27 -0.11
CA LEU A 344 10.06 5.16 -1.04
C LEU A 344 11.30 4.75 -1.84
N ASN A 345 12.17 5.72 -2.19
CA ASN A 345 13.41 5.47 -2.92
C ASN A 345 14.44 4.68 -2.09
N LYS A 346 14.30 4.69 -0.75
CA LYS A 346 15.16 3.97 0.18
C LYS A 346 14.66 2.57 0.53
N ASN A 347 13.48 2.17 0.02
CA ASN A 347 12.98 0.82 0.20
C ASN A 347 14.03 -0.21 -0.26
N ARG A 348 14.23 -1.25 0.54
CA ARG A 348 15.27 -2.27 0.29
C ARG A 348 14.76 -3.48 -0.48
N ASP A 349 13.46 -3.64 -0.62
CA ASP A 349 12.85 -4.75 -1.33
C ASP A 349 12.62 -4.38 -2.80
N HIS A 350 13.58 -4.74 -3.66
CA HIS A 350 13.60 -4.48 -5.10
C HIS A 350 13.59 -5.78 -5.91
N ASP A 351 13.00 -6.85 -5.41
CA ASP A 351 13.08 -8.16 -6.06
C ASP A 351 11.88 -8.49 -6.99
N LYS A 352 10.96 -7.51 -7.21
CA LYS A 352 9.75 -7.66 -8.01
C LYS A 352 9.76 -6.76 -9.26
N LEU A 353 8.78 -5.86 -9.40
CA LEU A 353 8.62 -4.97 -10.58
C LEU A 353 9.89 -4.21 -10.98
N VAL A 354 10.74 -3.90 -10.02
CA VAL A 354 11.89 -3.02 -10.23
C VAL A 354 13.24 -3.74 -10.32
N ARG A 355 13.23 -5.06 -10.18
CA ARG A 355 14.45 -5.88 -10.06
C ARG A 355 15.38 -5.78 -11.26
N ASP A 356 14.84 -5.94 -12.46
CA ASP A 356 15.62 -6.09 -13.69
C ASP A 356 15.76 -4.76 -14.46
N LEU A 357 15.41 -3.63 -13.83
CA LEU A 357 15.52 -2.31 -14.43
C LEU A 357 16.99 -1.92 -14.66
N PRO A 358 17.28 -1.17 -15.74
CA PRO A 358 18.64 -0.74 -16.03
C PRO A 358 19.16 0.23 -14.98
N THR A 359 20.50 0.25 -14.84
CA THR A 359 21.20 1.22 -13.98
C THR A 359 20.86 2.65 -14.42
N GLY A 360 20.37 3.46 -13.49
CA GLY A 360 19.94 4.85 -13.78
C GLY A 360 18.42 5.03 -13.73
N ALA A 361 17.64 3.95 -13.76
CA ALA A 361 16.23 4.03 -13.42
C ALA A 361 16.08 4.44 -11.94
N LYS A 362 15.27 5.46 -11.68
CA LYS A 362 14.92 5.90 -10.34
C LYS A 362 13.62 5.26 -9.94
N VAL A 363 13.61 4.67 -8.75
CA VAL A 363 12.54 3.80 -8.28
C VAL A 363 12.01 4.29 -6.96
N TYR A 364 10.68 4.27 -6.83
CA TYR A 364 9.97 4.56 -5.60
C TYR A 364 8.91 3.47 -5.42
N ASN A 365 9.18 2.47 -4.57
CA ASN A 365 8.28 1.34 -4.48
C ASN A 365 7.93 0.94 -3.05
N LYS A 366 6.86 0.17 -2.94
CA LYS A 366 6.48 -0.55 -1.73
C LYS A 366 5.90 -1.91 -2.08
N THR A 367 6.51 -2.94 -1.51
CA THR A 367 6.08 -4.33 -1.65
C THR A 367 5.14 -4.75 -0.52
N GLY A 368 4.38 -5.82 -0.77
CA GLY A 368 3.54 -6.48 0.23
C GLY A 368 3.52 -7.99 0.00
N ILE A 369 3.82 -8.76 1.06
CA ILE A 369 3.98 -10.21 0.94
C ILE A 369 3.21 -10.92 2.06
N MET A 370 2.44 -11.95 1.70
CA MET A 370 1.86 -12.94 2.60
C MET A 370 1.89 -14.31 1.90
N GLN A 371 3.05 -14.97 1.91
CA GLN A 371 3.33 -16.18 1.13
C GLN A 371 2.30 -17.29 1.33
N ASN A 372 1.85 -17.52 2.57
CA ASN A 372 0.86 -18.57 2.89
C ASN A 372 -0.51 -18.37 2.20
N TYR A 373 -0.76 -17.19 1.65
CA TYR A 373 -1.99 -16.83 0.95
C TYR A 373 -1.75 -16.56 -0.53
N GLY A 374 -0.53 -16.86 -1.05
CA GLY A 374 -0.15 -16.55 -2.42
C GLY A 374 -0.33 -15.06 -2.71
N ILE A 375 0.12 -14.19 -1.79
CA ILE A 375 0.04 -12.73 -1.95
C ILE A 375 1.44 -12.21 -2.17
N LEU A 376 1.64 -11.62 -3.34
CA LEU A 376 2.84 -10.92 -3.73
C LEU A 376 2.44 -9.61 -4.42
N ASN A 377 2.55 -8.50 -3.72
CA ASN A 377 2.17 -7.18 -4.20
C ASN A 377 3.41 -6.31 -4.41
N ASP A 378 3.38 -5.47 -5.44
CA ASP A 378 4.33 -4.37 -5.59
C ASP A 378 3.65 -3.16 -6.24
N ALA A 379 3.99 -1.98 -5.75
CA ALA A 379 3.52 -0.69 -6.27
C ALA A 379 4.74 0.21 -6.44
N ALA A 380 5.00 0.63 -7.67
CA ALA A 380 6.21 1.36 -8.01
C ALA A 380 5.91 2.57 -8.90
N ILE A 381 6.63 3.67 -8.65
CA ILE A 381 6.89 4.72 -9.64
C ILE A 381 8.27 4.44 -10.20
N ILE A 382 8.38 4.43 -11.51
CA ILE A 382 9.63 4.23 -12.25
C ILE A 382 9.87 5.48 -13.10
N GLU A 383 11.04 6.08 -12.95
CA GLU A 383 11.40 7.37 -13.55
C GLU A 383 12.78 7.30 -14.21
N ASN A 384 12.94 7.98 -15.35
CA ASN A 384 14.22 8.32 -15.94
C ASN A 384 14.16 9.72 -16.59
N GLU A 385 15.16 10.09 -17.38
CA GLU A 385 15.23 11.37 -18.06
C GLU A 385 14.10 11.60 -19.10
N ASN A 386 13.47 10.54 -19.60
CA ASN A 386 12.39 10.61 -20.60
C ASN A 386 11.01 10.75 -19.96
N GLY A 387 10.85 10.48 -18.66
CA GLY A 387 9.58 10.60 -17.96
C GLY A 387 9.43 9.68 -16.76
N ALA A 388 8.18 9.50 -16.35
CA ALA A 388 7.83 8.60 -15.25
C ALA A 388 6.45 7.96 -15.47
N PHE A 389 6.29 6.75 -14.96
CA PHE A 389 5.01 6.06 -14.88
C PHE A 389 4.85 5.35 -13.52
N VAL A 390 3.60 5.07 -13.16
CA VAL A 390 3.27 4.22 -12.03
C VAL A 390 2.80 2.85 -12.53
N VAL A 391 3.23 1.81 -11.84
CA VAL A 391 2.75 0.43 -12.03
C VAL A 391 2.43 -0.18 -10.68
N VAL A 392 1.26 -0.81 -10.58
CA VAL A 392 0.82 -1.55 -9.40
C VAL A 392 0.39 -2.94 -9.83
N VAL A 393 0.92 -3.96 -9.19
CA VAL A 393 0.48 -5.35 -9.35
C VAL A 393 0.11 -5.88 -7.96
N LEU A 394 -1.12 -6.33 -7.82
CA LEU A 394 -1.59 -7.03 -6.63
C LEU A 394 -1.99 -8.44 -7.03
N THR A 395 -1.52 -9.43 -6.27
CA THR A 395 -1.84 -10.85 -6.49
C THR A 395 -2.31 -11.51 -5.20
N GLN A 396 -3.12 -12.56 -5.33
CA GLN A 396 -3.45 -13.45 -4.23
C GLN A 396 -3.87 -14.83 -4.74
N ASN A 397 -3.79 -15.85 -3.90
CA ASN A 397 -4.11 -17.24 -4.23
C ASN A 397 -3.22 -17.83 -5.35
N GLY A 398 -2.07 -17.22 -5.63
CA GLY A 398 -1.14 -17.64 -6.69
C GLY A 398 0.11 -18.34 -6.17
N ASP A 399 1.07 -18.55 -7.08
CA ASP A 399 2.41 -19.05 -6.77
C ASP A 399 3.41 -17.89 -6.72
N ASN A 400 4.02 -17.66 -5.59
CA ASN A 400 4.89 -16.49 -5.37
C ASN A 400 6.12 -16.47 -6.31
N ASN A 401 6.63 -17.62 -6.76
CA ASN A 401 7.77 -17.66 -7.67
C ASN A 401 7.35 -17.29 -9.09
N GLU A 402 6.17 -17.77 -9.55
CA GLU A 402 5.60 -17.37 -10.83
C GLU A 402 5.26 -15.89 -10.84
N GLU A 403 4.62 -15.40 -9.79
CA GLU A 403 4.24 -13.99 -9.60
C GLU A 403 5.47 -13.08 -9.62
N GLN A 404 6.54 -13.45 -8.90
CA GLN A 404 7.78 -12.68 -8.88
C GLN A 404 8.44 -12.62 -10.24
N ALA A 405 8.58 -13.76 -10.94
CA ALA A 405 9.17 -13.82 -12.28
C ALA A 405 8.36 -13.00 -13.30
N ALA A 406 7.03 -13.06 -13.20
CA ALA A 406 6.13 -12.29 -14.04
C ALA A 406 6.25 -10.78 -13.81
N MET A 407 6.32 -10.35 -12.54
CA MET A 407 6.52 -8.94 -12.18
C MET A 407 7.87 -8.40 -12.63
N ASN A 408 8.95 -9.19 -12.47
CA ASN A 408 10.28 -8.79 -12.94
C ASN A 408 10.27 -8.50 -14.45
N LYS A 409 9.66 -9.40 -15.23
CA LYS A 409 9.53 -9.25 -16.68
C LYS A 409 8.66 -8.05 -17.04
N LEU A 410 7.47 -7.92 -16.44
CA LEU A 410 6.55 -6.82 -16.71
C LEU A 410 7.20 -5.47 -16.44
N GLY A 411 7.90 -5.30 -15.31
CA GLY A 411 8.56 -4.06 -14.95
C GLY A 411 9.59 -3.61 -16.01
N LEU A 412 10.42 -4.55 -16.48
CA LEU A 412 11.41 -4.29 -17.53
C LEU A 412 10.73 -3.96 -18.87
N ASP A 413 9.72 -4.72 -19.27
CA ASP A 413 9.03 -4.52 -20.56
C ASP A 413 8.25 -3.19 -20.60
N LEU A 414 7.62 -2.79 -19.47
CA LEU A 414 7.00 -1.47 -19.33
C LEU A 414 8.04 -0.33 -19.39
N TYR A 415 9.17 -0.48 -18.69
CA TYR A 415 10.27 0.48 -18.75
C TYR A 415 10.74 0.71 -20.18
N ASN A 416 11.03 -0.37 -20.90
CA ASN A 416 11.51 -0.32 -22.28
C ASN A 416 10.45 0.26 -23.25
N THR A 417 9.17 0.12 -22.92
CA THR A 417 8.09 0.62 -23.80
C THR A 417 7.71 2.07 -23.51
N LEU A 418 7.73 2.48 -22.24
CA LEU A 418 7.21 3.79 -21.82
C LEU A 418 8.30 4.84 -21.63
N LEU A 419 9.54 4.43 -21.39
CA LEU A 419 10.64 5.32 -21.02
C LEU A 419 11.90 5.21 -21.93
N GLN A 420 11.85 4.45 -23.02
CA GLN A 420 12.95 4.35 -24.00
C GLN A 420 12.62 4.98 -25.34
#